data_b17f852eac698e2f1d0334576adf316b
#
_entry.id   b17f852eac698e2f1d0334576adf316b
#
_cell.length_a   1.000
_cell.length_b   1.000
_cell.length_c   1.000
_cell.angle_alpha   90.00
_cell.angle_beta   90.00
_cell.angle_gamma   90.00
#
_symmetry.space_group_name_H-M   'P 1'
#
loop_
_entity.id
_entity.type
_entity.pdbx_description
1 polymer ?
#
loop_
_entity_poly.entity_id
_entity_poly.type
_entity_poly.pdbx_seq_one_letter_code
_entity_poly.pdbx_strand_id
1 'polypeptide(L)'
;MNIDVLREEIAADEGCVMKIYKDHLGYLTFGIGHLVKKTDVEHGFAVDTPVSRRRVNTVFAEDIALCMSDCQRWVKGFDDLPEEVQHILCNMMFNMGYTRMSKFRKLKANIEKKNWSGASEEMKSSKWYTQVTNRAERLVQRMKAVGE
;
A
#
# COMPACT_ATOMS: atom_id res chain seq x y z
N MET A 1 -14.30 7.04 4.47
CA MET A 1 -12.83 7.01 4.71
C MET A 1 -12.21 8.34 4.29
N ASN A 2 -11.34 8.87 5.10
CA ASN A 2 -10.65 10.13 4.79
C ASN A 2 -9.46 9.85 3.85
N ILE A 3 -9.67 10.09 2.56
CA ILE A 3 -8.68 9.82 1.52
C ILE A 3 -7.45 10.74 1.64
N ASP A 4 -7.63 11.97 2.09
CA ASP A 4 -6.50 12.91 2.24
C ASP A 4 -5.53 12.43 3.33
N VAL A 5 -6.06 11.93 4.44
CA VAL A 5 -5.23 11.34 5.51
C VAL A 5 -4.50 10.09 5.00
N LEU A 6 -5.20 9.23 4.27
CA LEU A 6 -4.60 8.03 3.67
C LEU A 6 -3.45 8.40 2.71
N ARG A 7 -3.66 9.39 1.86
CA ARG A 7 -2.64 9.85 0.92
C ARG A 7 -1.40 10.38 1.63
N GLU A 8 -1.59 11.22 2.65
CA GLU A 8 -0.47 11.74 3.45
C GLU A 8 0.32 10.63 4.10
N GLU A 9 -0.36 9.65 4.67
CA GLU A 9 0.25 8.52 5.36
C GLU A 9 1.09 7.67 4.40
N ILE A 10 0.53 7.31 3.25
CA ILE A 10 1.23 6.50 2.24
C ILE A 10 2.39 7.28 1.65
N ALA A 11 2.21 8.57 1.35
CA ALA A 11 3.28 9.42 0.84
C ALA A 11 4.46 9.51 1.82
N ALA A 12 4.18 9.59 3.12
CA ALA A 12 5.22 9.60 4.15
C ALA A 12 6.02 8.29 4.16
N ASP A 13 5.35 7.16 3.94
CA ASP A 13 6.01 5.85 3.92
C ASP A 13 6.79 5.61 2.62
N GLU A 14 6.25 6.03 1.48
CA GLU A 14 6.86 5.76 0.17
C GLU A 14 7.92 6.78 -0.24
N GLY A 15 7.85 8.00 0.30
CA GLY A 15 8.68 9.11 -0.15
C GLY A 15 8.24 9.63 -1.51
N CYS A 16 8.97 10.61 -2.05
CA CYS A 16 8.66 11.21 -3.35
C CYS A 16 9.96 11.50 -4.10
N VAL A 17 10.12 10.91 -5.29
CA VAL A 17 11.28 11.10 -6.15
C VAL A 17 10.80 11.64 -7.50
N MET A 18 11.27 12.84 -7.87
CA MET A 18 10.81 13.57 -9.06
C MET A 18 11.57 13.20 -10.33
N LYS A 19 12.02 11.97 -10.40
CA LYS A 19 12.73 11.42 -11.57
C LYS A 19 12.61 9.90 -11.57
N ILE A 20 12.91 9.30 -12.72
CA ILE A 20 12.92 7.84 -12.85
C ILE A 20 14.15 7.29 -12.15
N TYR A 21 13.94 6.27 -11.31
CA TYR A 21 15.00 5.56 -10.61
C TYR A 21 14.68 4.06 -10.57
N LYS A 22 15.68 3.26 -10.24
CA LYS A 22 15.47 1.83 -9.97
C LYS A 22 15.22 1.63 -8.49
N ASP A 23 14.15 0.88 -8.15
CA ASP A 23 13.92 0.49 -6.77
C ASP A 23 14.92 -0.58 -6.32
N HIS A 24 14.81 -1.06 -5.09
CA HIS A 24 15.73 -2.06 -4.54
C HIS A 24 15.68 -3.40 -5.28
N LEU A 25 14.63 -3.67 -6.06
CA LEU A 25 14.49 -4.86 -6.90
C LEU A 25 14.90 -4.61 -8.34
N GLY A 26 15.31 -3.38 -8.70
CA GLY A 26 15.73 -3.02 -10.03
C GLY A 26 14.61 -2.57 -10.96
N TYR A 27 13.39 -2.38 -10.48
CA TYR A 27 12.27 -1.91 -11.28
C TYR A 27 12.28 -0.40 -11.42
N LEU A 28 11.99 0.09 -12.64
CA LEU A 28 11.87 1.52 -12.89
C LEU A 28 10.66 2.08 -12.14
N THR A 29 10.88 3.16 -11.42
CA THR A 29 9.93 3.75 -10.48
C THR A 29 10.06 5.27 -10.54
N PHE A 30 9.00 6.00 -10.20
CA PHE A 30 9.07 7.45 -9.99
C PHE A 30 7.99 7.91 -9.02
N GLY A 31 8.11 9.14 -8.56
CA GLY A 31 7.10 9.79 -7.73
C GLY A 31 6.97 9.13 -6.38
N ILE A 32 5.73 8.81 -6.02
CA ILE A 32 5.38 8.23 -4.71
C ILE A 32 5.20 6.72 -4.91
N GLY A 33 6.33 6.03 -5.09
CA GLY A 33 6.33 4.57 -5.22
C GLY A 33 5.64 4.02 -6.47
N HIS A 34 5.54 4.80 -7.56
CA HIS A 34 4.86 4.34 -8.77
C HIS A 34 5.79 3.50 -9.65
N LEU A 35 5.49 2.20 -9.79
CA LEU A 35 6.18 1.34 -10.75
C LEU A 35 5.76 1.68 -12.16
N VAL A 36 6.73 1.94 -13.05
CA VAL A 36 6.46 2.28 -14.45
C VAL A 36 5.82 1.08 -15.14
N LYS A 37 4.64 1.30 -15.74
CA LYS A 37 3.87 0.29 -16.47
C LYS A 37 4.12 0.43 -17.97
N LYS A 38 3.85 -0.66 -18.70
CA LYS A 38 3.94 -0.64 -20.19
C LYS A 38 3.03 0.40 -20.83
N THR A 39 1.94 0.75 -20.14
CA THR A 39 0.96 1.74 -20.62
C THR A 39 1.32 3.18 -20.24
N ASP A 40 2.33 3.38 -19.39
CA ASP A 40 2.77 4.72 -19.01
C ASP A 40 3.61 5.36 -20.09
N VAL A 41 3.50 6.70 -20.24
CA VAL A 41 4.34 7.45 -21.19
C VAL A 41 5.82 7.31 -20.84
N GLU A 42 6.14 7.09 -19.57
CA GLU A 42 7.51 6.90 -19.08
C GLU A 42 8.10 5.53 -19.41
N HIS A 43 7.32 4.62 -19.98
CA HIS A 43 7.85 3.32 -20.37
C HIS A 43 8.96 3.49 -21.40
N GLY A 44 10.13 2.96 -21.09
CA GLY A 44 11.32 3.10 -21.93
C GLY A 44 12.16 4.34 -21.67
N PHE A 45 11.75 5.21 -20.75
CA PHE A 45 12.56 6.37 -20.37
C PHE A 45 13.76 5.92 -19.53
N ALA A 46 14.87 6.65 -19.70
CA ALA A 46 16.11 6.35 -18.97
C ALA A 46 16.00 6.74 -17.49
N VAL A 47 16.81 6.06 -16.65
CA VAL A 47 17.02 6.47 -15.26
C VAL A 47 17.49 7.94 -15.23
N ASP A 48 17.05 8.68 -14.21
CA ASP A 48 17.29 10.11 -14.00
C ASP A 48 16.48 11.04 -14.91
N THR A 49 15.62 10.51 -15.80
CA THR A 49 14.69 11.36 -16.55
C THR A 49 13.75 12.06 -15.58
N PRO A 50 13.67 13.40 -15.60
CA PRO A 50 12.78 14.14 -14.69
C PRO A 50 11.30 13.82 -14.93
N VAL A 51 10.51 13.83 -13.86
CA VAL A 51 9.05 13.69 -13.90
C VAL A 51 8.44 14.89 -13.18
N SER A 52 7.46 15.54 -13.80
CA SER A 52 6.83 16.73 -13.23
C SER A 52 6.00 16.42 -11.99
N ARG A 53 5.84 17.43 -11.12
CA ARG A 53 4.96 17.32 -9.95
C ARG A 53 3.53 16.96 -10.36
N ARG A 54 3.04 17.55 -11.43
CA ARG A 54 1.70 17.27 -11.96
C ARG A 54 1.53 15.79 -12.31
N ARG A 55 2.54 15.22 -12.99
CA ARG A 55 2.51 13.80 -13.38
C ARG A 55 2.56 12.91 -12.13
N VAL A 56 3.44 13.22 -11.19
CA VAL A 56 3.53 12.48 -9.92
C VAL A 56 2.19 12.48 -9.19
N ASN A 57 1.54 13.64 -9.08
CA ASN A 57 0.25 13.76 -8.39
C ASN A 57 -0.85 12.95 -9.10
N THR A 58 -0.86 12.99 -10.44
CA THR A 58 -1.85 12.26 -11.25
C THR A 58 -1.73 10.76 -11.03
N VAL A 59 -0.51 10.20 -11.17
CA VAL A 59 -0.34 8.75 -11.00
C VAL A 59 -0.54 8.32 -9.56
N PHE A 60 -0.20 9.15 -8.59
CA PHE A 60 -0.45 8.83 -7.19
C PHE A 60 -1.96 8.71 -6.90
N ALA A 61 -2.75 9.64 -7.42
CA ALA A 61 -4.21 9.57 -7.27
C ALA A 61 -4.78 8.30 -7.92
N GLU A 62 -4.29 7.94 -9.10
CA GLU A 62 -4.67 6.70 -9.78
C GLU A 62 -4.27 5.47 -8.97
N ASP A 63 -3.06 5.45 -8.44
CA ASP A 63 -2.55 4.32 -7.63
C ASP A 63 -3.33 4.15 -6.33
N ILE A 64 -3.73 5.25 -5.69
CA ILE A 64 -4.58 5.20 -4.49
C ILE A 64 -5.97 4.63 -4.85
N ALA A 65 -6.56 5.08 -5.94
CA ALA A 65 -7.87 4.57 -6.38
C ALA A 65 -7.81 3.07 -6.69
N LEU A 66 -6.76 2.62 -7.36
CA LEU A 66 -6.54 1.21 -7.64
C LEU A 66 -6.37 0.41 -6.34
N CYS A 67 -5.58 0.94 -5.42
CA CYS A 67 -5.34 0.32 -4.12
C CYS A 67 -6.65 0.11 -3.34
N MET A 68 -7.52 1.12 -3.30
CA MET A 68 -8.83 1.02 -2.66
C MET A 68 -9.71 -0.03 -3.35
N SER A 69 -9.74 -0.02 -4.67
CA SER A 69 -10.48 -1.00 -5.46
C SER A 69 -9.99 -2.42 -5.21
N ASP A 70 -8.68 -2.61 -5.12
CA ASP A 70 -8.07 -3.91 -4.83
C ASP A 70 -8.43 -4.40 -3.42
N CYS A 71 -8.47 -3.51 -2.43
CA CYS A 71 -8.89 -3.85 -1.08
C CYS A 71 -10.36 -4.27 -1.04
N GLN A 72 -11.22 -3.54 -1.74
CA GLN A 72 -12.66 -3.87 -1.84
C GLN A 72 -12.88 -5.24 -2.49
N ARG A 73 -12.07 -5.57 -3.47
CA ARG A 73 -12.12 -6.86 -4.16
C ARG A 73 -11.58 -8.00 -3.29
N TRP A 74 -10.58 -7.72 -2.46
CA TRP A 74 -9.91 -8.72 -1.64
C TRP A 74 -10.71 -9.12 -0.40
N VAL A 75 -11.26 -8.13 0.32
CA VAL A 75 -11.97 -8.35 1.59
C VAL A 75 -13.44 -8.01 1.42
N LYS A 76 -14.29 -8.99 1.66
CA LYS A 76 -15.74 -8.79 1.65
C LYS A 76 -16.15 -7.82 2.76
N GLY A 77 -16.95 -6.81 2.40
CA GLY A 77 -17.40 -5.81 3.35
C GLY A 77 -16.35 -4.77 3.74
N PHE A 78 -15.34 -4.57 2.89
CA PHE A 78 -14.25 -3.62 3.17
C PHE A 78 -14.77 -2.23 3.58
N ASP A 79 -15.79 -1.71 2.87
CA ASP A 79 -16.30 -0.35 3.12
C ASP A 79 -16.98 -0.21 4.50
N ASP A 80 -17.37 -1.33 5.11
CA ASP A 80 -18.01 -1.34 6.44
C ASP A 80 -17.00 -1.59 7.57
N LEU A 81 -15.72 -1.79 7.25
CA LEU A 81 -14.69 -1.96 8.26
C LEU A 81 -14.40 -0.63 8.97
N PRO A 82 -13.89 -0.68 10.21
CA PRO A 82 -13.40 0.53 10.87
C PRO A 82 -12.43 1.28 9.97
N GLU A 83 -12.49 2.61 9.95
CA GLU A 83 -11.64 3.43 9.08
C GLU A 83 -10.15 3.14 9.29
N GLU A 84 -9.74 2.93 10.54
CA GLU A 84 -8.35 2.57 10.85
C GLU A 84 -7.92 1.29 10.12
N VAL A 85 -8.78 0.28 10.10
CA VAL A 85 -8.51 -0.97 9.39
C VAL A 85 -8.42 -0.74 7.88
N GLN A 86 -9.33 0.07 7.34
CA GLN A 86 -9.29 0.42 5.92
C GLN A 86 -7.96 1.08 5.55
N HIS A 87 -7.48 2.03 6.36
CA HIS A 87 -6.19 2.69 6.13
C HIS A 87 -5.02 1.71 6.20
N ILE A 88 -5.01 0.83 7.18
CA ILE A 88 -3.95 -0.18 7.33
C ILE A 88 -3.89 -1.08 6.10
N LEU A 89 -5.03 -1.59 5.67
CA LEU A 89 -5.09 -2.50 4.52
C LEU A 89 -4.70 -1.80 3.22
N CYS A 90 -5.11 -0.55 3.03
CA CYS A 90 -4.69 0.24 1.87
C CYS A 90 -3.17 0.48 1.88
N ASN A 91 -2.60 0.80 3.04
CA ASN A 91 -1.15 0.99 3.16
C ASN A 91 -0.39 -0.28 2.77
N MET A 92 -0.82 -1.43 3.26
CA MET A 92 -0.24 -2.72 2.91
C MET A 92 -0.41 -3.04 1.42
N MET A 93 -1.61 -2.83 0.90
CA MET A 93 -1.94 -3.10 -0.52
C MET A 93 -1.10 -2.23 -1.44
N PHE A 94 -0.93 -0.95 -1.12
CA PHE A 94 -0.08 -0.03 -1.88
C PHE A 94 1.36 -0.53 -1.91
N ASN A 95 1.87 -1.00 -0.77
CA ASN A 95 3.24 -1.49 -0.63
C ASN A 95 3.47 -2.80 -1.40
N MET A 96 2.54 -3.75 -1.30
CA MET A 96 2.73 -5.10 -1.81
C MET A 96 2.09 -5.37 -3.17
N GLY A 97 1.00 -4.70 -3.49
CA GLY A 97 0.17 -5.03 -4.64
C GLY A 97 -0.76 -6.22 -4.38
N TYR A 98 -1.77 -6.36 -5.24
CA TYR A 98 -2.83 -7.35 -5.07
C TYR A 98 -2.32 -8.80 -5.07
N THR A 99 -1.39 -9.13 -5.98
CA THR A 99 -0.91 -10.52 -6.10
C THR A 99 -0.28 -11.03 -4.80
N ARG A 100 0.55 -10.21 -4.16
CA ARG A 100 1.17 -10.58 -2.88
C ARG A 100 0.16 -10.54 -1.73
N MET A 101 -0.63 -9.46 -1.66
CA MET A 101 -1.59 -9.26 -0.58
C MET A 101 -2.64 -10.38 -0.55
N SER A 102 -3.11 -10.82 -1.71
CA SER A 102 -4.14 -11.85 -1.83
C SER A 102 -3.71 -13.22 -1.28
N LYS A 103 -2.41 -13.43 -1.07
CA LYS A 103 -1.89 -14.66 -0.48
C LYS A 103 -2.01 -14.71 1.03
N PHE A 104 -2.36 -13.61 1.67
CA PHE A 104 -2.53 -13.52 3.13
C PHE A 104 -3.90 -14.03 3.54
N ARG A 105 -4.14 -15.33 3.34
CA ARG A 105 -5.46 -15.95 3.56
C ARG A 105 -5.92 -15.89 5.02
N LYS A 106 -5.01 -16.12 5.96
CA LYS A 106 -5.33 -16.09 7.39
C LYS A 106 -5.59 -14.67 7.87
N LEU A 107 -4.85 -13.70 7.35
CA LEU A 107 -5.11 -12.28 7.62
C LEU A 107 -6.52 -11.91 7.13
N LYS A 108 -6.85 -12.25 5.89
CA LYS A 108 -8.18 -12.00 5.34
C LYS A 108 -9.27 -12.59 6.22
N ALA A 109 -9.12 -13.85 6.64
CA ALA A 109 -10.10 -14.53 7.47
C ALA A 109 -10.30 -13.81 8.82
N ASN A 110 -9.22 -13.36 9.46
CA ASN A 110 -9.31 -12.61 10.71
C ASN A 110 -9.97 -11.25 10.53
N ILE A 111 -9.67 -10.54 9.45
CA ILE A 111 -10.29 -9.26 9.12
C ILE A 111 -11.81 -9.44 8.94
N GLU A 112 -12.23 -10.44 8.17
CA GLU A 112 -13.64 -10.69 7.89
C GLU A 112 -14.41 -11.11 9.14
N LYS A 113 -13.74 -11.72 10.11
CA LYS A 113 -14.31 -12.07 11.42
C LYS A 113 -14.20 -10.94 12.44
N LYS A 114 -13.57 -9.84 12.07
CA LYS A 114 -13.29 -8.70 12.97
C LYS A 114 -12.45 -9.10 14.17
N ASN A 115 -11.56 -10.08 13.99
CA ASN A 115 -10.58 -10.49 14.99
C ASN A 115 -9.28 -9.70 14.76
N TRP A 116 -9.22 -8.50 15.31
CA TRP A 116 -8.10 -7.57 15.08
C TRP A 116 -6.81 -8.06 15.72
N SER A 117 -6.88 -8.67 16.89
CA SER A 117 -5.72 -9.26 17.54
C SER A 117 -5.12 -10.39 16.70
N GLY A 118 -5.96 -11.31 16.21
CA GLY A 118 -5.52 -12.37 15.30
C GLY A 118 -4.96 -11.81 14.00
N ALA A 119 -5.59 -10.78 13.44
CA ALA A 119 -5.11 -10.10 12.25
C ALA A 119 -3.70 -9.52 12.47
N SER A 120 -3.48 -8.84 13.60
CA SER A 120 -2.17 -8.26 13.92
C SER A 120 -1.08 -9.33 14.03
N GLU A 121 -1.39 -10.48 14.59
CA GLU A 121 -0.46 -11.60 14.71
C GLU A 121 -0.09 -12.18 13.33
N GLU A 122 -1.07 -12.32 12.43
CA GLU A 122 -0.80 -12.77 11.07
C GLU A 122 0.08 -11.78 10.30
N MET A 123 -0.13 -10.49 10.49
CA MET A 123 0.74 -9.46 9.90
C MET A 123 2.17 -9.61 10.42
N LYS A 124 2.34 -9.76 11.73
CA LYS A 124 3.65 -9.85 12.38
C LYS A 124 4.43 -11.11 11.99
N SER A 125 3.75 -12.21 11.74
CA SER A 125 4.39 -13.48 11.36
C SER A 125 4.72 -13.57 9.88
N SER A 126 4.43 -12.54 9.09
CA SER A 126 4.59 -12.55 7.65
C SER A 126 6.01 -12.20 7.21
N LYS A 127 6.37 -12.62 5.99
CA LYS A 127 7.61 -12.22 5.34
C LYS A 127 7.66 -10.71 5.10
N TRP A 128 6.50 -10.10 4.78
CA TRP A 128 6.37 -8.66 4.63
C TRP A 128 6.88 -7.91 5.87
N TYR A 129 6.53 -8.38 7.07
CA TYR A 129 7.00 -7.78 8.32
C TYR A 129 8.53 -7.72 8.39
N THR A 130 9.22 -8.76 7.95
CA THR A 130 10.69 -8.79 7.95
C THR A 130 11.31 -7.91 6.86
N GLN A 131 10.59 -7.66 5.77
CA GLN A 131 11.07 -6.84 4.65
C GLN A 131 10.96 -5.34 4.90
N VAL A 132 9.89 -4.89 5.59
CA VAL A 132 9.63 -3.47 5.86
C VAL A 132 9.30 -3.26 7.34
N THR A 133 10.19 -3.73 8.21
CA THR A 133 9.92 -3.89 9.64
C THR A 133 9.38 -2.64 10.33
N ASN A 134 9.97 -1.47 10.11
CA ASN A 134 9.52 -0.24 10.79
C ASN A 134 8.09 0.15 10.36
N ARG A 135 7.82 0.10 9.07
CA ARG A 135 6.49 0.39 8.52
C ARG A 135 5.48 -0.66 9.01
N ALA A 136 5.85 -1.93 8.91
CA ALA A 136 5.00 -3.04 9.29
C ALA A 136 4.68 -3.02 10.78
N GLU A 137 5.65 -2.75 11.64
CA GLU A 137 5.42 -2.71 13.09
C GLU A 137 4.42 -1.63 13.47
N ARG A 138 4.51 -0.43 12.85
CA ARG A 138 3.51 0.61 13.09
C ARG A 138 2.10 0.14 12.73
N LEU A 139 1.95 -0.52 11.59
CA LEU A 139 0.66 -1.02 11.12
C LEU A 139 0.16 -2.17 12.01
N VAL A 140 1.04 -3.06 12.46
CA VAL A 140 0.71 -4.15 13.39
C VAL A 140 0.14 -3.59 14.69
N GLN A 141 0.81 -2.59 15.27
CA GLN A 141 0.36 -1.97 16.53
C GLN A 141 -1.00 -1.30 16.36
N ARG A 142 -1.21 -0.62 15.24
CA ARG A 142 -2.49 0.02 14.93
C ARG A 142 -3.61 -1.01 14.79
N MET A 143 -3.35 -2.13 14.11
CA MET A 143 -4.33 -3.21 13.96
C MET A 143 -4.70 -3.81 15.31
N LYS A 144 -3.70 -4.07 16.15
CA LYS A 144 -3.92 -4.60 17.50
C LYS A 144 -4.77 -3.64 18.33
N ALA A 145 -4.51 -2.35 18.23
CA ALA A 145 -5.22 -1.33 19.03
C ALA A 145 -6.70 -1.17 18.63
N VAL A 146 -7.11 -1.58 17.44
CA VAL A 146 -8.52 -1.51 17.02
C VAL A 146 -9.41 -2.32 17.95
N GLY A 147 -8.92 -3.42 18.49
CA GLY A 147 -9.69 -4.30 19.37
C GLY A 147 -9.68 -3.91 20.85
N GLU A 148 -8.97 -2.84 21.18
CA GLU A 148 -8.81 -2.39 22.57
C GLU A 148 -9.79 -1.28 22.95
#